data_1493b347cd34163149261d226b6f217c
#
_entry.id   1493b347cd34163149261d226b6f217c
#
_cell.length_a   1.000
_cell.length_b   1.000
_cell.length_c   1.000
_cell.angle_alpha   90.00
_cell.angle_beta   90.00
_cell.angle_gamma   90.00
#
_symmetry.space_group_name_H-M   'P 1'
#
loop_
_entity.id
_entity.type
_entity.pdbx_description
1 polymer ?
#
loop_
_entity_poly.entity_id
_entity_poly.type
_entity_poly.pdbx_seq_one_letter_code
_entity_poly.pdbx_strand_id
1 'polypeptide(L)'
;MTAGQPEHPVTRRRFDGRVAVVTGASRGIGAALARALAAEGCAVACAARTEQVWDERLPGTIHETVEAIRRAGGRAVAVRCDLTVEEDIAALAEAARELGTVDVLVNNAALTVPGRPAAGAATARAATGRAPADPVGFLDFPLKAYRLHFAIDVFAAYRLMQLVLPGMVAVGRGSILNITSDASRRPGEGPWRSAGTTTPFAYGGAKAALEHLTRAVAHEVAPQGVAVNALMPSLPVATPGLRATSADVDEEMPVADFCEAALRVLTASPGRTTGQILYSHDVLHPELGRRGWLGNTDRKDTPWPR
;
A
#
# COMPACT_ATOMS: atom_id res chain seq x y z
N MET A 1 25.31 15.55 -48.48
CA MET A 1 25.72 14.91 -47.24
C MET A 1 24.80 15.40 -46.14
N THR A 2 23.76 14.65 -45.87
CA THR A 2 22.78 14.94 -44.79
C THR A 2 23.31 14.35 -43.51
N ALA A 3 23.68 15.22 -42.56
CA ALA A 3 24.10 14.82 -41.24
C ALA A 3 22.91 14.17 -40.53
N GLY A 4 23.02 12.87 -40.19
CA GLY A 4 22.07 12.15 -39.38
C GLY A 4 22.03 12.78 -37.98
N GLN A 5 20.83 13.10 -37.53
CA GLN A 5 20.60 13.50 -36.12
C GLN A 5 21.02 12.33 -35.22
N PRO A 6 21.68 12.59 -34.08
CA PRO A 6 21.97 11.53 -33.11
C PRO A 6 20.66 10.98 -32.56
N GLU A 7 20.38 9.69 -32.79
CA GLU A 7 19.34 8.97 -32.11
C GLU A 7 19.65 8.99 -30.60
N HIS A 8 18.83 9.71 -29.82
CA HIS A 8 18.89 9.62 -28.38
C HIS A 8 18.52 8.17 -27.99
N PRO A 9 19.36 7.49 -27.19
CA PRO A 9 19.01 6.15 -26.73
C PRO A 9 17.68 6.22 -25.97
N VAL A 10 16.65 5.55 -26.50
CA VAL A 10 15.37 5.39 -25.81
C VAL A 10 15.65 4.55 -24.58
N THR A 11 15.76 5.20 -23.43
CA THR A 11 15.89 4.51 -22.15
C THR A 11 14.65 3.65 -21.96
N ARG A 12 14.80 2.34 -22.05
CA ARG A 12 13.72 1.38 -21.92
C ARG A 12 13.13 1.51 -20.51
N ARG A 13 11.84 1.82 -20.41
CA ARG A 13 11.11 1.95 -19.15
C ARG A 13 11.07 0.61 -18.41
N ARG A 14 11.16 0.63 -17.08
CA ARG A 14 11.29 -0.56 -16.21
C ARG A 14 10.15 -1.58 -16.40
N PHE A 15 8.95 -1.11 -16.72
CA PHE A 15 7.74 -1.93 -16.83
C PHE A 15 7.05 -1.82 -18.20
N ASP A 16 7.80 -1.54 -19.24
CA ASP A 16 7.23 -1.34 -20.58
C ASP A 16 6.46 -2.58 -21.05
N GLY A 17 5.19 -2.36 -21.46
CA GLY A 17 4.29 -3.41 -21.93
C GLY A 17 3.70 -4.30 -20.82
N ARG A 18 3.90 -3.99 -19.53
CA ARG A 18 3.33 -4.74 -18.40
C ARG A 18 1.99 -4.17 -17.96
N VAL A 19 1.22 -4.98 -17.25
CA VAL A 19 -0.06 -4.60 -16.65
C VAL A 19 0.06 -4.61 -15.14
N ALA A 20 -0.41 -3.53 -14.50
CA ALA A 20 -0.42 -3.40 -13.05
C ALA A 20 -1.85 -3.21 -12.51
N VAL A 21 -2.12 -3.80 -11.34
CA VAL A 21 -3.29 -3.51 -10.50
C VAL A 21 -2.82 -2.76 -9.26
N VAL A 22 -3.45 -1.63 -8.96
CA VAL A 22 -3.16 -0.86 -7.74
C VAL A 22 -4.44 -0.61 -6.97
N THR A 23 -4.53 -1.15 -5.75
CA THR A 23 -5.67 -0.90 -4.85
C THR A 23 -5.47 0.37 -4.02
N GLY A 24 -6.56 1.05 -3.68
CA GLY A 24 -6.50 2.33 -2.98
C GLY A 24 -5.91 3.47 -3.83
N ALA A 25 -6.08 3.39 -5.16
CA ALA A 25 -5.45 4.28 -6.13
C ALA A 25 -6.13 5.66 -6.29
N SER A 26 -7.09 6.00 -5.45
CA SER A 26 -7.77 7.32 -5.53
C SER A 26 -6.93 8.46 -4.98
N ARG A 27 -6.00 8.21 -4.06
CA ARG A 27 -5.19 9.24 -3.37
C ARG A 27 -3.92 8.66 -2.75
N GLY A 28 -3.10 9.54 -2.16
CA GLY A 28 -1.94 9.17 -1.34
C GLY A 28 -0.94 8.26 -2.07
N ILE A 29 -0.42 7.28 -1.36
CA ILE A 29 0.56 6.32 -1.88
C ILE A 29 0.03 5.58 -3.10
N GLY A 30 -1.21 5.09 -3.07
CA GLY A 30 -1.78 4.32 -4.17
C GLY A 30 -1.88 5.11 -5.48
N ALA A 31 -2.37 6.36 -5.43
CA ALA A 31 -2.43 7.23 -6.60
C ALA A 31 -1.03 7.59 -7.12
N ALA A 32 -0.07 7.82 -6.23
CA ALA A 32 1.32 8.12 -6.61
C ALA A 32 1.99 6.90 -7.27
N LEU A 33 1.82 5.69 -6.69
CA LEU A 33 2.35 4.44 -7.27
C LEU A 33 1.71 4.12 -8.62
N ALA A 34 0.40 4.32 -8.78
CA ALA A 34 -0.27 4.11 -10.06
C ALA A 34 0.33 5.02 -11.16
N ARG A 35 0.56 6.30 -10.84
CA ARG A 35 1.23 7.24 -11.77
C ARG A 35 2.69 6.85 -12.04
N ALA A 36 3.43 6.46 -11.02
CA ALA A 36 4.83 6.04 -11.16
C ALA A 36 4.97 4.78 -12.03
N LEU A 37 4.13 3.77 -11.82
CA LEU A 37 4.09 2.57 -12.65
C LEU A 37 3.73 2.88 -14.11
N ALA A 38 2.76 3.77 -14.33
CA ALA A 38 2.38 4.20 -15.67
C ALA A 38 3.49 4.97 -16.38
N ALA A 39 4.21 5.84 -15.67
CA ALA A 39 5.38 6.56 -16.20
C ALA A 39 6.50 5.60 -16.62
N GLU A 40 6.62 4.46 -15.94
CA GLU A 40 7.56 3.39 -16.25
C GLU A 40 7.02 2.37 -17.29
N GLY A 41 5.88 2.64 -17.91
CA GLY A 41 5.34 1.90 -19.05
C GLY A 41 4.25 0.87 -18.74
N CYS A 42 3.80 0.74 -17.49
CA CYS A 42 2.65 -0.11 -17.17
C CYS A 42 1.34 0.43 -17.75
N ALA A 43 0.46 -0.46 -18.20
CA ALA A 43 -0.96 -0.19 -18.21
C ALA A 43 -1.54 -0.46 -16.81
N VAL A 44 -2.27 0.48 -16.22
CA VAL A 44 -2.64 0.42 -14.81
C VAL A 44 -4.16 0.35 -14.60
N ALA A 45 -4.63 -0.69 -13.90
CA ALA A 45 -5.98 -0.73 -13.35
C ALA A 45 -5.96 -0.05 -11.95
N CYS A 46 -6.53 1.15 -11.89
CA CYS A 46 -6.62 1.96 -10.67
C CYS A 46 -7.91 1.64 -9.93
N ALA A 47 -7.81 0.99 -8.76
CA ALA A 47 -8.97 0.54 -8.01
C ALA A 47 -9.16 1.29 -6.70
N ALA A 48 -10.36 1.79 -6.45
CA ALA A 48 -10.84 2.26 -5.16
C ALA A 48 -12.36 2.47 -5.18
N ARG A 49 -12.94 2.75 -4.01
CA ARG A 49 -14.38 3.09 -3.89
C ARG A 49 -14.70 4.54 -4.29
N THR A 50 -13.69 5.42 -4.26
CA THR A 50 -13.87 6.86 -4.36
C THR A 50 -13.89 7.31 -5.82
N GLU A 51 -15.06 7.51 -6.37
CA GLU A 51 -15.31 8.10 -7.68
C GLU A 51 -15.59 9.59 -7.61
N GLN A 52 -16.10 10.08 -6.46
CA GLN A 52 -16.37 11.48 -6.16
C GLN A 52 -15.81 11.81 -4.78
N VAL A 53 -15.30 13.03 -4.60
CA VAL A 53 -14.81 13.49 -3.28
C VAL A 53 -16.01 13.70 -2.36
N TRP A 54 -16.11 12.90 -1.31
CA TRP A 54 -17.16 12.99 -0.27
C TRP A 54 -16.64 13.56 1.06
N ASP A 55 -15.33 13.63 1.23
CA ASP A 55 -14.66 14.19 2.41
C ASP A 55 -13.49 15.08 1.93
N GLU A 56 -13.61 16.38 2.14
CA GLU A 56 -12.62 17.37 1.70
C GLU A 56 -11.25 17.19 2.36
N ARG A 57 -11.19 16.54 3.53
CA ARG A 57 -9.91 16.16 4.18
C ARG A 57 -9.14 15.13 3.36
N LEU A 58 -9.86 14.39 2.53
CA LEU A 58 -9.35 13.26 1.75
C LEU A 58 -9.60 13.49 0.23
N PRO A 59 -8.97 14.51 -0.36
CA PRO A 59 -9.14 14.80 -1.78
C PRO A 59 -8.59 13.67 -2.65
N GLY A 60 -9.12 13.56 -3.85
CA GLY A 60 -8.70 12.60 -4.89
C GLY A 60 -9.71 11.50 -5.16
N THR A 61 -9.80 11.14 -6.45
CA THR A 61 -10.65 10.10 -6.99
C THR A 61 -9.86 9.17 -7.91
N ILE A 62 -10.42 7.98 -8.22
CA ILE A 62 -9.79 7.09 -9.22
C ILE A 62 -9.79 7.72 -10.61
N HIS A 63 -10.81 8.52 -10.92
CA HIS A 63 -10.91 9.20 -12.22
C HIS A 63 -9.82 10.25 -12.39
N GLU A 64 -9.55 11.06 -11.36
CA GLU A 64 -8.45 12.04 -11.38
C GLU A 64 -7.08 11.37 -11.53
N THR A 65 -6.88 10.22 -10.88
CA THR A 65 -5.63 9.46 -11.02
C THR A 65 -5.46 8.93 -12.44
N VAL A 66 -6.51 8.33 -13.01
CA VAL A 66 -6.48 7.81 -14.38
C VAL A 66 -6.29 8.92 -15.40
N GLU A 67 -6.98 10.06 -15.22
CA GLU A 67 -6.83 11.20 -16.13
C GLU A 67 -5.42 11.78 -16.08
N ALA A 68 -4.82 11.88 -14.90
CA ALA A 68 -3.43 12.32 -14.76
C ALA A 68 -2.47 11.38 -15.49
N ILE A 69 -2.67 10.06 -15.41
CA ILE A 69 -1.89 9.07 -16.16
C ILE A 69 -2.05 9.24 -17.66
N ARG A 70 -3.29 9.38 -18.13
CA ARG A 70 -3.59 9.52 -19.57
C ARG A 70 -3.05 10.83 -20.15
N ARG A 71 -3.15 11.94 -19.42
CA ARG A 71 -2.54 13.23 -19.81
C ARG A 71 -1.03 13.16 -19.93
N ALA A 72 -0.38 12.31 -19.14
CA ALA A 72 1.05 12.03 -19.24
C ALA A 72 1.42 11.01 -20.34
N GLY A 73 0.46 10.58 -21.17
CA GLY A 73 0.67 9.60 -22.24
C GLY A 73 0.67 8.14 -21.80
N GLY A 74 0.33 7.85 -20.53
CA GLY A 74 0.22 6.49 -20.02
C GLY A 74 -1.15 5.86 -20.30
N ARG A 75 -1.26 4.54 -20.03
CA ARG A 75 -2.50 3.77 -20.16
C ARG A 75 -3.05 3.44 -18.77
N ALA A 76 -4.30 3.76 -18.50
CA ALA A 76 -4.96 3.39 -17.26
C ALA A 76 -6.47 3.27 -17.41
N VAL A 77 -7.08 2.44 -16.54
CA VAL A 77 -8.53 2.34 -16.37
C VAL A 77 -8.90 2.56 -14.89
N ALA A 78 -10.03 3.19 -14.67
CA ALA A 78 -10.62 3.37 -13.35
C ALA A 78 -11.59 2.22 -13.08
N VAL A 79 -11.41 1.52 -11.97
CA VAL A 79 -12.29 0.43 -11.55
C VAL A 79 -12.82 0.73 -10.16
N ARG A 80 -14.12 1.02 -10.05
CA ARG A 80 -14.75 1.10 -8.74
C ARG A 80 -14.70 -0.26 -8.07
N CYS A 81 -14.14 -0.33 -6.88
CA CYS A 81 -13.99 -1.59 -6.16
C CYS A 81 -14.11 -1.36 -4.65
N ASP A 82 -15.10 -1.96 -4.03
CA ASP A 82 -15.16 -2.13 -2.59
C ASP A 82 -14.50 -3.47 -2.23
N LEU A 83 -13.35 -3.39 -1.59
CA LEU A 83 -12.56 -4.57 -1.22
C LEU A 83 -13.22 -5.44 -0.13
N THR A 84 -14.39 -5.08 0.35
CA THR A 84 -15.23 -5.93 1.23
C THR A 84 -16.25 -6.75 0.46
N VAL A 85 -16.33 -6.56 -0.87
CA VAL A 85 -17.28 -7.21 -1.78
C VAL A 85 -16.50 -8.08 -2.75
N GLU A 86 -16.75 -9.38 -2.74
CA GLU A 86 -15.97 -10.35 -3.54
C GLU A 86 -16.20 -10.17 -5.05
N GLU A 87 -17.40 -9.80 -5.45
CA GLU A 87 -17.78 -9.53 -6.82
C GLU A 87 -17.01 -8.33 -7.39
N ASP A 88 -16.83 -7.27 -6.58
CA ASP A 88 -16.03 -6.11 -6.97
C ASP A 88 -14.55 -6.49 -7.15
N ILE A 89 -14.01 -7.34 -6.28
CA ILE A 89 -12.64 -7.86 -6.38
C ILE A 89 -12.46 -8.70 -7.65
N ALA A 90 -13.43 -9.56 -7.97
CA ALA A 90 -13.40 -10.35 -9.19
C ALA A 90 -13.51 -9.48 -10.45
N ALA A 91 -14.39 -8.48 -10.45
CA ALA A 91 -14.54 -7.52 -11.53
C ALA A 91 -13.27 -6.70 -11.77
N LEU A 92 -12.55 -6.32 -10.68
CA LEU A 92 -11.25 -5.65 -10.79
C LEU A 92 -10.22 -6.53 -11.51
N ALA A 93 -10.13 -7.80 -11.13
CA ALA A 93 -9.19 -8.72 -11.76
C ALA A 93 -9.51 -8.94 -13.24
N GLU A 94 -10.80 -8.95 -13.62
CA GLU A 94 -11.22 -9.07 -15.01
C GLU A 94 -10.91 -7.83 -15.82
N ALA A 95 -11.26 -6.64 -15.31
CA ALA A 95 -10.92 -5.38 -15.96
C ALA A 95 -9.40 -5.19 -16.16
N ALA A 96 -8.59 -5.71 -15.25
CA ALA A 96 -7.14 -5.71 -15.41
C ALA A 96 -6.70 -6.65 -16.53
N ARG A 97 -7.32 -7.83 -16.69
CA ARG A 97 -7.02 -8.78 -17.77
C ARG A 97 -7.34 -8.24 -19.16
N GLU A 98 -8.32 -7.35 -19.27
CA GLU A 98 -8.61 -6.65 -20.54
C GLU A 98 -7.43 -5.76 -20.99
N LEU A 99 -6.58 -5.32 -20.08
CA LEU A 99 -5.36 -4.58 -20.41
C LEU A 99 -4.22 -5.52 -20.84
N GLY A 100 -4.29 -6.81 -20.47
CA GLY A 100 -3.31 -7.87 -20.70
C GLY A 100 -3.09 -8.76 -19.47
N THR A 101 -2.10 -9.64 -19.53
CA THR A 101 -1.71 -10.44 -18.36
C THR A 101 -1.21 -9.53 -17.24
N VAL A 102 -1.77 -9.67 -16.04
CA VAL A 102 -1.34 -8.89 -14.89
C VAL A 102 0.07 -9.33 -14.47
N ASP A 103 1.03 -8.43 -14.59
CA ASP A 103 2.43 -8.65 -14.18
C ASP A 103 2.74 -8.08 -12.79
N VAL A 104 1.99 -7.08 -12.37
CA VAL A 104 2.21 -6.36 -11.10
C VAL A 104 0.92 -6.24 -10.32
N LEU A 105 0.94 -6.63 -9.04
CA LEU A 105 -0.16 -6.36 -8.09
C LEU A 105 0.38 -5.54 -6.92
N VAL A 106 -0.24 -4.39 -6.65
CA VAL A 106 0.04 -3.57 -5.47
C VAL A 106 -1.18 -3.56 -4.56
N ASN A 107 -1.13 -4.32 -3.47
CA ASN A 107 -2.10 -4.30 -2.39
C ASN A 107 -1.75 -3.14 -1.45
N ASN A 108 -2.32 -1.95 -1.73
CA ASN A 108 -2.03 -0.72 -0.99
C ASN A 108 -3.22 -0.21 -0.19
N ALA A 109 -4.45 -0.53 -0.58
CA ALA A 109 -5.63 -0.07 0.13
C ALA A 109 -5.58 -0.45 1.62
N ALA A 110 -5.96 0.50 2.48
CA ALA A 110 -6.04 0.30 3.92
C ALA A 110 -7.05 1.29 4.53
N LEU A 111 -7.56 0.95 5.70
CA LEU A 111 -8.38 1.85 6.50
C LEU A 111 -7.47 2.62 7.47
N THR A 112 -7.03 3.82 7.06
CA THR A 112 -6.11 4.66 7.86
C THR A 112 -6.81 5.85 8.52
N VAL A 113 -7.88 6.35 7.92
CA VAL A 113 -8.66 7.48 8.45
C VAL A 113 -10.03 6.98 8.87
N PRO A 114 -10.44 7.18 10.13
CA PRO A 114 -11.80 6.88 10.56
C PRO A 114 -12.81 7.63 9.68
N GLY A 115 -13.84 6.92 9.21
CA GLY A 115 -14.95 7.53 8.50
C GLY A 115 -15.63 8.61 9.35
N ARG A 116 -16.40 9.51 8.73
CA ARG A 116 -17.25 10.45 9.49
C ARG A 116 -18.09 9.66 10.49
N PRO A 117 -18.13 10.07 11.77
CA PRO A 117 -19.07 9.47 12.73
C PRO A 117 -20.48 9.57 12.17
N ALA A 118 -21.26 8.50 12.28
CA ALA A 118 -22.68 8.57 11.94
C ALA A 118 -23.34 9.72 12.74
N ALA A 119 -24.32 10.38 12.13
CA ALA A 119 -25.08 11.40 12.82
C ALA A 119 -25.64 10.82 14.12
N GLY A 120 -25.31 11.40 15.27
CA GLY A 120 -25.64 10.89 16.60
C GLY A 120 -24.51 10.15 17.35
N ALA A 121 -23.43 9.71 16.69
CA ALA A 121 -22.30 9.06 17.37
C ALA A 121 -21.50 10.04 18.24
N ALA A 122 -21.52 11.33 17.90
CA ALA A 122 -20.93 12.39 18.72
C ALA A 122 -21.63 12.54 20.06
N THR A 123 -22.95 12.40 20.11
CA THR A 123 -23.76 12.48 21.34
C THR A 123 -23.55 11.28 22.26
N ALA A 124 -23.39 10.07 21.70
CA ALA A 124 -23.09 8.87 22.48
C ALA A 124 -21.69 8.91 23.12
N ARG A 125 -20.70 9.49 22.43
CA ARG A 125 -19.32 9.70 22.96
C ARG A 125 -19.28 10.81 24.02
N ALA A 126 -20.02 11.89 23.82
CA ALA A 126 -20.12 12.96 24.80
C ALA A 126 -20.71 12.46 26.14
N ALA A 127 -21.63 11.49 26.09
CA ALA A 127 -22.18 10.87 27.28
C ALA A 127 -21.15 10.08 28.10
N THR A 128 -20.02 9.67 27.51
CA THR A 128 -18.92 8.96 28.19
C THR A 128 -17.80 9.90 28.67
N GLY A 129 -17.93 11.22 28.48
CA GLY A 129 -16.92 12.22 28.89
C GLY A 129 -15.62 12.18 28.05
N ARG A 130 -15.58 11.43 26.95
CA ARG A 130 -14.42 11.34 26.07
C ARG A 130 -14.43 12.41 24.98
N ALA A 131 -13.30 13.06 24.76
CA ALA A 131 -13.14 13.98 23.65
C ALA A 131 -13.29 13.27 22.29
N PRO A 132 -13.82 13.95 21.24
CA PRO A 132 -13.98 13.34 19.90
C PRO A 132 -12.69 12.81 19.27
N ALA A 133 -11.53 13.36 19.69
CA ALA A 133 -10.21 12.99 19.21
C ALA A 133 -9.56 11.83 19.99
N ASP A 134 -10.12 11.41 21.14
CA ASP A 134 -9.51 10.35 21.93
C ASP A 134 -9.56 9.01 21.17
N PRO A 135 -8.43 8.33 21.10
CA PRO A 135 -8.37 7.03 20.45
C PRO A 135 -9.23 6.01 21.23
N VAL A 136 -9.98 5.18 20.51
CA VAL A 136 -10.82 4.13 21.09
C VAL A 136 -9.92 3.02 21.62
N GLY A 137 -9.99 2.76 22.94
CA GLY A 137 -9.24 1.68 23.58
C GLY A 137 -9.74 0.29 23.21
N PHE A 138 -8.98 -0.73 23.57
CA PHE A 138 -9.29 -2.13 23.24
C PHE A 138 -10.68 -2.56 23.70
N LEU A 139 -11.09 -2.18 24.91
CA LEU A 139 -12.36 -2.60 25.49
C LEU A 139 -13.60 -2.04 24.75
N ASP A 140 -13.44 -0.87 24.13
CA ASP A 140 -14.53 -0.16 23.46
C ASP A 140 -14.46 -0.26 21.94
N PHE A 141 -13.44 -0.94 21.39
CA PHE A 141 -13.23 -1.02 19.95
C PHE A 141 -14.23 -1.99 19.31
N PRO A 142 -15.08 -1.53 18.37
CA PRO A 142 -16.12 -2.40 17.81
C PRO A 142 -15.54 -3.56 17.00
N LEU A 143 -16.02 -4.78 17.26
CA LEU A 143 -15.62 -5.96 16.48
C LEU A 143 -15.85 -5.77 14.96
N LYS A 144 -16.90 -5.03 14.57
CA LYS A 144 -17.15 -4.70 13.16
C LYS A 144 -16.00 -3.91 12.56
N ALA A 145 -15.46 -2.93 13.28
CA ALA A 145 -14.30 -2.14 12.83
C ALA A 145 -13.03 -3.01 12.76
N TYR A 146 -12.82 -3.88 13.73
CA TYR A 146 -11.72 -4.85 13.71
C TYR A 146 -11.78 -5.74 12.47
N ARG A 147 -12.94 -6.36 12.20
CA ARG A 147 -13.18 -7.19 11.02
C ARG A 147 -12.94 -6.43 9.69
N LEU A 148 -13.29 -5.14 9.66
CA LEU A 148 -13.12 -4.32 8.46
C LEU A 148 -11.64 -4.12 8.09
N HIS A 149 -10.75 -3.97 9.07
CA HIS A 149 -9.31 -3.93 8.79
C HIS A 149 -8.85 -5.24 8.14
N PHE A 150 -9.23 -6.38 8.68
CA PHE A 150 -8.87 -7.67 8.09
C PHE A 150 -9.49 -7.90 6.71
N ALA A 151 -10.74 -7.48 6.51
CA ALA A 151 -11.40 -7.59 5.22
C ALA A 151 -10.65 -6.83 4.11
N ILE A 152 -10.23 -5.60 4.40
CA ILE A 152 -9.56 -4.73 3.42
C ILE A 152 -8.07 -5.09 3.26
N ASP A 153 -7.36 -5.27 4.37
CA ASP A 153 -5.89 -5.42 4.34
C ASP A 153 -5.45 -6.86 4.05
N VAL A 154 -6.23 -7.88 4.47
CA VAL A 154 -5.82 -9.29 4.40
C VAL A 154 -6.66 -10.07 3.39
N PHE A 155 -7.99 -10.12 3.58
CA PHE A 155 -8.83 -11.02 2.77
C PHE A 155 -8.92 -10.55 1.32
N ALA A 156 -9.01 -9.24 1.09
CA ALA A 156 -8.98 -8.69 -0.27
C ALA A 156 -7.63 -8.94 -0.96
N ALA A 157 -6.50 -8.73 -0.26
CA ALA A 157 -5.18 -9.02 -0.81
C ALA A 157 -5.02 -10.50 -1.12
N TYR A 158 -5.45 -11.40 -0.21
CA TYR A 158 -5.48 -12.84 -0.44
C TYR A 158 -6.27 -13.18 -1.70
N ARG A 159 -7.49 -12.66 -1.82
CA ARG A 159 -8.36 -12.94 -2.98
C ARG A 159 -7.78 -12.40 -4.29
N LEU A 160 -7.26 -11.18 -4.31
CA LEU A 160 -6.59 -10.63 -5.50
C LEU A 160 -5.39 -11.47 -5.92
N MET A 161 -4.55 -11.89 -4.97
CA MET A 161 -3.44 -12.79 -5.26
C MET A 161 -3.93 -14.10 -5.91
N GLN A 162 -4.97 -14.75 -5.37
CA GLN A 162 -5.56 -15.94 -5.99
C GLN A 162 -6.01 -15.72 -7.43
N LEU A 163 -6.55 -14.54 -7.74
CA LEU A 163 -7.08 -14.23 -9.06
C LEU A 163 -5.99 -13.90 -10.09
N VAL A 164 -4.87 -13.28 -9.67
CA VAL A 164 -3.81 -12.87 -10.62
C VAL A 164 -2.66 -13.86 -10.74
N LEU A 165 -2.35 -14.62 -9.68
CA LEU A 165 -1.25 -15.59 -9.67
C LEU A 165 -1.29 -16.62 -10.79
N PRO A 166 -2.43 -17.21 -11.17
CA PRO A 166 -2.45 -18.18 -12.28
C PRO A 166 -1.89 -17.62 -13.59
N GLY A 167 -2.21 -16.36 -13.91
CA GLY A 167 -1.66 -15.67 -15.09
C GLY A 167 -0.16 -15.39 -14.96
N MET A 168 0.31 -14.95 -13.79
CA MET A 168 1.73 -14.69 -13.52
C MET A 168 2.56 -15.98 -13.64
N VAL A 169 2.07 -17.08 -13.04
CA VAL A 169 2.72 -18.39 -13.08
C VAL A 169 2.77 -18.93 -14.51
N ALA A 170 1.67 -18.82 -15.27
CA ALA A 170 1.62 -19.30 -16.66
C ALA A 170 2.65 -18.62 -17.57
N VAL A 171 2.98 -17.34 -17.33
CA VAL A 171 4.00 -16.61 -18.09
C VAL A 171 5.39 -16.64 -17.43
N GLY A 172 5.53 -17.28 -16.28
CA GLY A 172 6.80 -17.41 -15.55
C GLY A 172 7.36 -16.09 -15.02
N ARG A 173 6.51 -15.08 -14.80
CA ARG A 173 6.91 -13.78 -14.26
C ARG A 173 5.76 -13.07 -13.56
N GLY A 174 6.08 -12.38 -12.48
CA GLY A 174 5.13 -11.55 -11.75
C GLY A 174 5.78 -10.90 -10.55
N SER A 175 5.21 -9.79 -10.08
CA SER A 175 5.65 -9.14 -8.87
C SER A 175 4.47 -8.62 -8.06
N ILE A 176 4.37 -9.05 -6.81
CA ILE A 176 3.33 -8.64 -5.88
C ILE A 176 3.95 -7.83 -4.76
N LEU A 177 3.41 -6.65 -4.51
CA LEU A 177 3.83 -5.76 -3.43
C LEU A 177 2.67 -5.50 -2.47
N ASN A 178 2.82 -5.95 -1.25
CA ASN A 178 1.89 -5.68 -0.16
C ASN A 178 2.40 -4.49 0.65
N ILE A 179 1.63 -3.39 0.70
CA ILE A 179 2.01 -2.21 1.49
C ILE A 179 1.62 -2.48 2.94
N THR A 180 2.64 -2.54 3.80
CA THR A 180 2.50 -2.77 5.24
C THR A 180 2.85 -1.51 6.05
N SER A 181 3.06 -1.64 7.33
CA SER A 181 3.30 -0.51 8.22
C SER A 181 4.13 -0.95 9.42
N ASP A 182 4.95 -0.07 9.97
CA ASP A 182 5.61 -0.27 11.25
C ASP A 182 4.63 -0.57 12.41
N ALA A 183 3.36 -0.25 12.24
CA ALA A 183 2.31 -0.64 13.17
C ALA A 183 2.21 -2.17 13.38
N SER A 184 2.64 -2.99 12.42
CA SER A 184 2.74 -4.45 12.54
C SER A 184 3.75 -4.90 13.61
N ARG A 185 4.68 -4.02 14.01
CA ARG A 185 5.73 -4.27 15.00
C ARG A 185 5.37 -3.73 16.38
N ARG A 186 4.28 -2.98 16.50
CA ARG A 186 3.87 -2.35 17.76
C ARG A 186 2.84 -3.22 18.48
N PRO A 187 2.87 -3.21 19.82
CA PRO A 187 3.67 -2.37 20.73
C PRO A 187 5.12 -2.83 20.90
N GLY A 188 5.56 -3.93 20.29
CA GLY A 188 6.85 -4.54 20.52
C GLY A 188 6.84 -5.47 21.76
N GLU A 189 8.01 -5.87 22.22
CA GLU A 189 8.16 -6.74 23.40
C GLU A 189 8.11 -5.92 24.69
N GLY A 190 7.36 -6.42 25.70
CA GLY A 190 7.32 -5.83 27.04
C GLY A 190 8.61 -6.06 27.84
N PRO A 191 8.70 -5.52 29.06
CA PRO A 191 7.64 -4.79 29.78
C PRO A 191 7.49 -3.33 29.34
N TRP A 192 6.24 -2.91 29.13
CA TRP A 192 5.93 -1.53 28.75
C TRP A 192 5.82 -0.63 29.97
N ARG A 193 6.60 0.47 29.99
CA ARG A 193 6.71 1.39 31.15
C ARG A 193 5.68 2.51 31.15
N SER A 194 4.99 2.74 30.05
CA SER A 194 3.93 3.75 29.98
C SER A 194 2.72 3.27 29.20
N ALA A 195 1.53 3.68 29.63
CA ALA A 195 0.27 3.47 28.91
C ALA A 195 0.04 4.54 27.81
N GLY A 196 1.11 5.13 27.28
CA GLY A 196 1.07 6.45 26.63
C GLY A 196 0.34 6.55 25.31
N THR A 197 0.27 5.54 24.47
CA THR A 197 -0.43 5.64 23.17
C THR A 197 -1.27 4.42 22.89
N THR A 198 -2.47 4.63 22.36
CA THR A 198 -3.34 3.52 21.93
C THR A 198 -2.64 2.76 20.81
N THR A 199 -2.29 1.50 21.08
CA THR A 199 -1.72 0.62 20.06
C THR A 199 -2.76 0.41 18.96
N PRO A 200 -2.38 0.56 17.69
CA PRO A 200 -3.29 0.33 16.56
C PRO A 200 -3.52 -1.16 16.34
N PHE A 201 -4.06 -1.88 17.35
CA PHE A 201 -4.14 -3.34 17.39
C PHE A 201 -4.89 -3.95 16.20
N ALA A 202 -5.96 -3.30 15.69
CA ALA A 202 -6.70 -3.81 14.54
C ALA A 202 -5.89 -3.62 13.24
N TYR A 203 -5.39 -2.41 13.01
CA TYR A 203 -4.59 -2.08 11.86
C TYR A 203 -3.24 -2.80 11.87
N GLY A 204 -2.51 -2.73 13.00
CA GLY A 204 -1.23 -3.42 13.16
C GLY A 204 -1.36 -4.94 13.05
N GLY A 205 -2.41 -5.52 13.67
CA GLY A 205 -2.70 -6.95 13.55
C GLY A 205 -2.98 -7.39 12.11
N ALA A 206 -3.76 -6.61 11.35
CA ALA A 206 -4.01 -6.88 9.94
C ALA A 206 -2.72 -6.77 9.09
N LYS A 207 -1.87 -5.75 9.35
CA LYS A 207 -0.57 -5.62 8.66
C LYS A 207 0.39 -6.76 9.00
N ALA A 208 0.44 -7.23 10.24
CA ALA A 208 1.23 -8.39 10.63
C ALA A 208 0.74 -9.69 9.92
N ALA A 209 -0.58 -9.87 9.83
CA ALA A 209 -1.17 -10.99 9.09
C ALA A 209 -0.82 -10.93 7.60
N LEU A 210 -0.86 -9.74 6.98
CA LEU A 210 -0.47 -9.53 5.58
C LEU A 210 1.02 -9.83 5.34
N GLU A 211 1.90 -9.52 6.29
CA GLU A 211 3.33 -9.87 6.22
C GLU A 211 3.55 -11.38 6.30
N HIS A 212 2.82 -12.08 7.15
CA HIS A 212 2.87 -13.54 7.19
C HIS A 212 2.39 -14.14 5.87
N LEU A 213 1.26 -13.68 5.35
CA LEU A 213 0.72 -14.10 4.06
C LEU A 213 1.72 -13.84 2.91
N THR A 214 2.41 -12.70 2.92
CA THR A 214 3.47 -12.35 1.96
C THR A 214 4.54 -13.44 1.90
N ARG A 215 5.04 -13.88 3.05
CA ARG A 215 6.08 -14.93 3.12
C ARG A 215 5.58 -16.29 2.67
N ALA A 216 4.37 -16.66 3.10
CA ALA A 216 3.77 -17.92 2.75
C ALA A 216 3.57 -18.06 1.23
N VAL A 217 2.95 -17.05 0.60
CA VAL A 217 2.74 -17.04 -0.85
C VAL A 217 4.07 -16.97 -1.61
N ALA A 218 5.01 -16.12 -1.15
CA ALA A 218 6.34 -16.02 -1.77
C ALA A 218 7.06 -17.38 -1.82
N HIS A 219 7.01 -18.14 -0.73
CA HIS A 219 7.62 -19.48 -0.67
C HIS A 219 7.04 -20.43 -1.72
N GLU A 220 5.73 -20.37 -1.94
CA GLU A 220 5.05 -21.23 -2.89
C GLU A 220 5.35 -20.84 -4.34
N VAL A 221 5.32 -19.54 -4.69
CA VAL A 221 5.35 -19.10 -6.10
C VAL A 221 6.72 -18.64 -6.60
N ALA A 222 7.74 -18.56 -5.76
CA ALA A 222 9.09 -18.19 -6.19
C ALA A 222 9.67 -19.12 -7.26
N PRO A 223 9.51 -20.46 -7.17
CA PRO A 223 9.98 -21.37 -8.22
C PRO A 223 9.31 -21.16 -9.57
N GLN A 224 8.12 -20.53 -9.60
CA GLN A 224 7.38 -20.21 -10.83
C GLN A 224 7.71 -18.81 -11.38
N GLY A 225 8.73 -18.16 -10.88
CA GLY A 225 9.19 -16.85 -11.39
C GLY A 225 8.39 -15.66 -10.87
N VAL A 226 7.64 -15.80 -9.77
CA VAL A 226 6.85 -14.71 -9.17
C VAL A 226 7.47 -14.27 -7.85
N ALA A 227 7.71 -12.95 -7.71
CA ALA A 227 8.15 -12.33 -6.46
C ALA A 227 6.97 -11.80 -5.65
N VAL A 228 6.96 -12.05 -4.35
CA VAL A 228 5.97 -11.48 -3.42
C VAL A 228 6.69 -10.87 -2.24
N ASN A 229 6.57 -9.56 -2.08
CA ASN A 229 7.25 -8.83 -1.01
C ASN A 229 6.28 -7.88 -0.28
N ALA A 230 6.65 -7.48 0.93
CA ALA A 230 6.01 -6.39 1.64
C ALA A 230 6.96 -5.20 1.77
N LEU A 231 6.39 -4.00 1.65
CA LEU A 231 7.13 -2.75 1.84
C LEU A 231 6.38 -1.87 2.83
N MET A 232 7.11 -1.35 3.81
CA MET A 232 6.60 -0.38 4.77
C MET A 232 7.40 0.91 4.72
N PRO A 233 6.77 2.06 4.96
CA PRO A 233 7.50 3.32 5.07
C PRO A 233 8.42 3.32 6.29
N SER A 234 9.60 3.91 6.16
CA SER A 234 10.53 4.15 7.29
C SER A 234 10.23 5.42 8.07
N LEU A 235 9.44 6.31 7.49
CA LEU A 235 8.87 7.52 8.08
C LEU A 235 7.41 7.65 7.63
N PRO A 236 6.57 8.42 8.34
CA PRO A 236 5.24 8.76 7.84
C PRO A 236 5.32 9.36 6.44
N VAL A 237 4.52 8.86 5.50
CA VAL A 237 4.54 9.37 4.11
C VAL A 237 3.63 10.57 3.98
N ALA A 238 4.13 11.66 3.41
CA ALA A 238 3.42 12.91 3.18
C ALA A 238 2.19 12.71 2.27
N THR A 239 1.04 12.42 2.85
CA THR A 239 -0.22 12.11 2.15
C THR A 239 -1.40 12.88 2.77
N PRO A 240 -2.50 13.07 2.02
CA PRO A 240 -3.73 13.62 2.61
C PRO A 240 -4.24 12.80 3.80
N GLY A 241 -4.10 11.47 3.77
CA GLY A 241 -4.49 10.59 4.88
C GLY A 241 -3.68 10.86 6.15
N LEU A 242 -2.38 11.06 6.04
CA LEU A 242 -1.53 11.42 7.19
C LEU A 242 -2.00 12.74 7.80
N ARG A 243 -2.16 13.78 6.97
CA ARG A 243 -2.59 15.10 7.42
C ARG A 243 -3.98 15.12 8.04
N ALA A 244 -4.86 14.20 7.64
CA ALA A 244 -6.18 14.05 8.23
C ALA A 244 -6.18 13.37 9.60
N THR A 245 -5.10 12.67 9.97
CA THR A 245 -5.00 11.88 11.21
C THR A 245 -3.98 12.41 12.20
N SER A 246 -2.97 13.13 11.73
CA SER A 246 -1.83 13.59 12.55
C SER A 246 -1.53 15.04 12.20
N ALA A 247 -1.72 15.94 13.16
CA ALA A 247 -1.47 17.37 12.97
C ALA A 247 0.04 17.72 13.05
N ASP A 248 0.80 16.97 13.85
CA ASP A 248 2.22 17.22 14.12
C ASP A 248 3.04 15.95 13.86
N VAL A 249 3.69 15.92 12.72
CA VAL A 249 4.69 14.90 12.38
C VAL A 249 6.01 15.64 12.15
N ASP A 250 7.00 15.38 13.02
CA ASP A 250 8.30 16.07 12.97
C ASP A 250 9.08 15.82 11.68
N GLU A 251 8.94 14.63 11.12
CA GLU A 251 9.61 14.22 9.88
C GLU A 251 8.67 13.39 9.00
N GLU A 252 8.58 13.76 7.74
CA GLU A 252 7.79 13.06 6.72
C GLU A 252 8.70 12.59 5.57
N MET A 253 8.38 11.41 5.03
CA MET A 253 8.98 10.93 3.78
C MET A 253 8.21 11.50 2.59
N PRO A 254 8.89 12.05 1.58
CA PRO A 254 8.28 12.37 0.30
C PRO A 254 7.63 11.13 -0.32
N VAL A 255 6.41 11.27 -0.84
CA VAL A 255 5.71 10.14 -1.49
C VAL A 255 6.49 9.60 -2.70
N ALA A 256 7.26 10.46 -3.37
CA ALA A 256 8.11 10.08 -4.51
C ALA A 256 9.19 9.06 -4.10
N ASP A 257 9.82 9.25 -2.94
CA ASP A 257 10.85 8.35 -2.43
C ASP A 257 10.26 6.98 -2.09
N PHE A 258 9.06 6.96 -1.47
CA PHE A 258 8.36 5.70 -1.25
C PHE A 258 8.02 4.98 -2.56
N CYS A 259 7.59 5.73 -3.59
CA CYS A 259 7.32 5.17 -4.91
C CYS A 259 8.59 4.58 -5.54
N GLU A 260 9.73 5.26 -5.47
CA GLU A 260 11.00 4.74 -5.99
C GLU A 260 11.43 3.46 -5.24
N ALA A 261 11.30 3.41 -3.91
CA ALA A 261 11.54 2.18 -3.16
C ALA A 261 10.63 1.03 -3.64
N ALA A 262 9.35 1.31 -3.84
CA ALA A 262 8.39 0.33 -4.35
C ALA A 262 8.74 -0.17 -5.75
N LEU A 263 9.14 0.73 -6.67
CA LEU A 263 9.55 0.38 -8.02
C LEU A 263 10.82 -0.50 -8.01
N ARG A 264 11.79 -0.22 -7.13
CA ARG A 264 12.98 -1.07 -6.96
C ARG A 264 12.61 -2.48 -6.50
N VAL A 265 11.72 -2.60 -5.53
CA VAL A 265 11.25 -3.93 -5.05
C VAL A 265 10.50 -4.68 -6.15
N LEU A 266 9.63 -3.99 -6.90
CA LEU A 266 8.83 -4.58 -7.97
C LEU A 266 9.66 -5.03 -9.18
N THR A 267 10.85 -4.46 -9.38
CA THR A 267 11.77 -4.87 -10.47
C THR A 267 12.75 -5.96 -10.06
N ALA A 268 12.83 -6.27 -8.76
CA ALA A 268 13.74 -7.30 -8.28
C ALA A 268 13.28 -8.71 -8.75
N SER A 269 14.25 -9.53 -9.15
CA SER A 269 13.95 -10.92 -9.54
C SER A 269 13.61 -11.77 -8.31
N PRO A 270 12.74 -12.79 -8.45
CA PRO A 270 12.37 -13.69 -7.35
C PRO A 270 13.58 -14.39 -6.72
N GLY A 271 14.60 -14.73 -7.52
CA GLY A 271 15.83 -15.34 -7.02
C GLY A 271 16.70 -14.44 -6.14
N ARG A 272 16.43 -13.14 -6.13
CA ARG A 272 17.17 -12.16 -5.31
C ARG A 272 16.34 -11.58 -4.18
N THR A 273 15.05 -11.29 -4.43
CA THR A 273 14.19 -10.59 -3.48
C THR A 273 12.77 -11.12 -3.59
N THR A 274 12.42 -12.06 -2.70
CA THR A 274 11.05 -12.52 -2.50
C THR A 274 10.87 -12.95 -1.04
N GLY A 275 9.65 -12.89 -0.51
CA GLY A 275 9.32 -13.19 0.88
C GLY A 275 9.88 -12.17 1.88
N GLN A 276 10.34 -11.02 1.41
CA GLN A 276 10.96 -10.01 2.25
C GLN A 276 9.93 -9.01 2.80
N ILE A 277 10.18 -8.58 4.04
CA ILE A 277 9.47 -7.48 4.68
C ILE A 277 10.47 -6.34 4.80
N LEU A 278 10.29 -5.31 3.98
CA LEU A 278 11.29 -4.29 3.72
C LEU A 278 10.83 -2.92 4.23
N TYR A 279 11.78 -2.12 4.68
CA TYR A 279 11.58 -0.70 4.94
C TYR A 279 12.06 0.12 3.73
N SER A 280 11.32 1.20 3.41
CA SER A 280 11.59 2.02 2.23
C SER A 280 12.98 2.65 2.24
N HIS A 281 13.45 3.14 3.40
CA HIS A 281 14.80 3.70 3.53
C HIS A 281 15.87 2.64 3.25
N ASP A 282 15.71 1.42 3.78
CA ASP A 282 16.68 0.34 3.60
C ASP A 282 16.78 -0.12 2.13
N VAL A 283 15.67 0.02 1.38
CA VAL A 283 15.65 -0.24 -0.07
C VAL A 283 16.33 0.87 -0.86
N LEU A 284 16.17 2.13 -0.44
CA LEU A 284 16.78 3.29 -1.11
C LEU A 284 18.26 3.41 -0.83
N HIS A 285 18.69 3.06 0.38
CA HIS A 285 20.03 3.26 0.93
C HIS A 285 20.62 1.96 1.49
N PRO A 286 20.79 0.90 0.67
CA PRO A 286 21.31 -0.37 1.12
C PRO A 286 22.74 -0.28 1.68
N GLU A 287 23.51 0.72 1.27
CA GLU A 287 24.87 1.00 1.77
C GLU A 287 24.92 1.42 3.25
N LEU A 288 23.79 1.93 3.79
CA LEU A 288 23.71 2.36 5.19
C LEU A 288 23.31 1.23 6.15
N GLY A 289 23.08 0.02 5.62
CA GLY A 289 22.57 -1.12 6.37
C GLY A 289 21.09 -0.99 6.72
N ARG A 290 20.58 -1.96 7.47
CA ARG A 290 19.17 -1.99 7.87
C ARG A 290 18.94 -1.05 9.06
N ARG A 291 18.21 0.01 8.83
CA ARG A 291 17.81 1.01 9.84
C ARG A 291 16.36 0.87 10.29
N GLY A 292 15.50 0.33 9.43
CA GLY A 292 14.09 0.13 9.72
C GLY A 292 13.30 1.43 9.81
N TRP A 293 12.55 1.60 10.91
CA TRP A 293 11.79 2.82 11.19
C TRP A 293 12.71 3.93 11.69
N LEU A 294 12.60 5.11 11.08
CA LEU A 294 13.43 6.29 11.38
C LEU A 294 12.68 7.35 12.19
N GLY A 295 11.33 7.29 12.24
CA GLY A 295 10.52 8.27 12.96
C GLY A 295 10.81 8.26 14.47
N ASN A 296 10.59 9.41 15.09
CA ASN A 296 10.77 9.56 16.54
C ASN A 296 9.75 8.66 17.26
N THR A 297 10.24 7.54 17.75
CA THR A 297 9.52 6.70 18.70
C THR A 297 10.34 6.70 19.98
N ASP A 298 9.71 6.60 21.14
CA ASP A 298 10.37 6.40 22.44
C ASP A 298 11.20 5.09 22.50
N ARG A 299 11.71 4.65 21.35
CA ARG A 299 12.52 3.46 21.12
C ARG A 299 13.99 3.59 21.47
N LYS A 300 14.37 4.62 22.22
CA LYS A 300 15.79 4.80 22.60
C LYS A 300 16.38 3.61 23.39
N ASP A 301 15.55 2.65 23.83
CA ASP A 301 16.00 1.63 24.79
C ASP A 301 15.66 0.16 24.43
N THR A 302 15.20 -0.16 23.22
CA THR A 302 15.05 -1.57 22.83
C THR A 302 15.96 -1.92 21.66
N PRO A 303 17.06 -2.64 21.88
CA PRO A 303 17.81 -3.25 20.79
C PRO A 303 16.93 -4.31 20.12
N TRP A 304 16.82 -4.25 18.79
CA TRP A 304 16.20 -5.31 18.01
C TRP A 304 16.97 -6.62 18.21
N PRO A 305 16.30 -7.77 18.42
CA PRO A 305 16.98 -9.04 18.28
C PRO A 305 17.50 -9.17 16.84
N ARG A 306 18.77 -9.55 16.73
CA ARG A 306 19.51 -9.75 15.47
C ARG A 306 18.98 -10.92 14.66
#